data_f961294f6636905e7330582b511bee64
#
_entry.id   f961294f6636905e7330582b511bee64
#
_cell.length_a   1.000
_cell.length_b   1.000
_cell.length_c   1.000
_cell.angle_alpha   90.00
_cell.angle_beta   90.00
_cell.angle_gamma   90.00
#
_symmetry.space_group_name_H-M   'P 1'
#
loop_
_entity.id
_entity.type
_entity.pdbx_description
1 polymer ?
#
loop_
_entity_poly.entity_id
_entity_poly.type
_entity_poly.pdbx_seq_one_letter_code
_entity_poly.pdbx_strand_id
1 'polypeptide(L)'
;LWLKKQNLVNNYMNIIIFGPPGAGKGTQSDKIVSKYQLFKISTGDLLRNEIKKGTLLGKKIEEIVNSGTLVSDNIINDLIEKIVSDKKYTNKIIFDGYPRNVQQAKNLNTLLKKHEQKIDLVISLKVSLDLIIKRITGRLVCSKCGNTFNEFFNPPPPNLTCCKDGTLKRRSDDNVETAKKRYETYENSTKPLLEYYSKSGLLKNIGGENKIEEIAAKIAGFINLIQGWLWKICPYKYVN
;
A
#
# COMPACT_ATOMS: atom_id res chain seq x y z
N LEU A 1 28.75 -6.07 22.76
CA LEU A 1 29.02 -6.21 21.31
C LEU A 1 28.04 -7.19 20.62
N TRP A 2 27.56 -8.22 21.31
CA TRP A 2 26.65 -9.25 20.73
C TRP A 2 25.21 -8.75 20.54
N LEU A 3 24.71 -7.88 21.39
CA LEU A 3 23.35 -7.30 21.32
C LEU A 3 23.16 -6.26 20.20
N LYS A 4 24.23 -5.66 19.65
CA LYS A 4 24.17 -4.73 18.50
C LYS A 4 24.09 -5.43 17.14
N LYS A 5 24.41 -6.73 17.04
CA LYS A 5 24.34 -7.50 15.79
C LYS A 5 22.96 -8.08 15.45
N GLN A 6 21.97 -8.02 16.36
CA GLN A 6 20.63 -8.55 16.12
C GLN A 6 19.72 -7.63 15.29
N ASN A 7 20.11 -6.40 14.98
CA ASN A 7 19.30 -5.42 14.26
C ASN A 7 19.65 -5.25 12.76
N LEU A 8 20.53 -6.06 12.21
CA LEU A 8 20.83 -6.09 10.77
C LEU A 8 20.14 -7.30 10.10
N VAL A 9 18.84 -7.46 10.33
CA VAL A 9 18.03 -8.25 9.42
C VAL A 9 17.92 -7.42 8.13
N ASN A 10 18.65 -7.82 7.10
CA ASN A 10 18.54 -7.19 5.78
C ASN A 10 17.11 -7.38 5.28
N ASN A 11 16.27 -6.38 5.49
CA ASN A 11 14.85 -6.33 5.12
C ASN A 11 14.67 -6.11 3.61
N TYR A 12 15.48 -6.80 2.80
CA TYR A 12 15.40 -6.69 1.34
C TYR A 12 14.23 -7.51 0.84
N MET A 13 13.10 -6.84 0.59
CA MET A 13 11.95 -7.43 -0.06
C MET A 13 11.03 -6.37 -0.67
N ASN A 14 10.38 -6.73 -1.77
CA ASN A 14 9.31 -5.94 -2.33
C ASN A 14 7.97 -6.63 -2.05
N ILE A 15 7.04 -5.90 -1.47
CA ILE A 15 5.74 -6.40 -1.03
C ILE A 15 4.65 -5.67 -1.81
N ILE A 16 3.63 -6.39 -2.25
CA ILE A 16 2.38 -5.79 -2.74
C ILE A 16 1.30 -6.01 -1.69
N ILE A 17 0.50 -4.97 -1.41
CA ILE A 17 -0.69 -5.09 -0.58
C ILE A 17 -1.93 -4.76 -1.40
N PHE A 18 -2.80 -5.77 -1.58
CA PHE A 18 -4.09 -5.68 -2.23
C PHE A 18 -5.24 -5.59 -1.24
N GLY A 19 -6.36 -5.16 -1.75
CA GLY A 19 -7.62 -5.10 -1.05
C GLY A 19 -8.48 -3.96 -1.60
N PRO A 20 -9.80 -4.02 -1.43
CA PRO A 20 -10.69 -2.96 -1.88
C PRO A 20 -10.39 -1.62 -1.20
N PRO A 21 -10.90 -0.50 -1.70
CA PRO A 21 -10.81 0.78 -1.01
C PRO A 21 -11.38 0.63 0.40
N GLY A 22 -10.77 1.27 1.40
CA GLY A 22 -11.21 1.12 2.80
C GLY A 22 -10.79 -0.18 3.52
N ALA A 23 -10.11 -1.12 2.85
CA ALA A 23 -9.68 -2.38 3.46
C ALA A 23 -8.60 -2.25 4.55
N GLY A 24 -8.00 -1.07 4.72
CA GLY A 24 -6.94 -0.84 5.71
C GLY A 24 -5.52 -1.02 5.17
N LYS A 25 -5.34 -1.10 3.84
CA LYS A 25 -4.02 -1.23 3.19
C LYS A 25 -3.01 -0.21 3.70
N GLY A 26 -3.36 1.08 3.68
CA GLY A 26 -2.47 2.16 4.12
C GLY A 26 -2.03 2.00 5.58
N THR A 27 -2.97 1.70 6.49
CA THR A 27 -2.69 1.45 7.91
C THR A 27 -1.72 0.29 8.11
N GLN A 28 -1.92 -0.80 7.39
CA GLN A 28 -1.03 -1.97 7.47
C GLN A 28 0.33 -1.68 6.82
N SER A 29 0.35 -0.99 5.69
CA SER A 29 1.59 -0.56 5.03
C SER A 29 2.43 0.32 5.95
N ASP A 30 1.83 1.27 6.68
CA ASP A 30 2.55 2.16 7.60
C ASP A 30 3.18 1.38 8.76
N LYS A 31 2.46 0.39 9.32
CA LYS A 31 3.01 -0.51 10.35
C LYS A 31 4.17 -1.37 9.83
N ILE A 32 4.06 -1.88 8.60
CA ILE A 32 5.11 -2.69 7.97
C ILE A 32 6.33 -1.83 7.69
N VAL A 33 6.15 -0.64 7.12
CA VAL A 33 7.21 0.33 6.84
C VAL A 33 7.99 0.67 8.11
N SER A 34 7.28 1.03 9.18
CA SER A 34 7.89 1.37 10.46
C SER A 34 8.69 0.19 11.06
N LYS A 35 8.14 -1.03 11.00
CA LYS A 35 8.76 -2.22 11.60
C LYS A 35 9.94 -2.75 10.80
N TYR A 36 9.84 -2.75 9.47
CA TYR A 36 10.83 -3.39 8.57
C TYR A 36 11.66 -2.39 7.78
N GLN A 37 11.51 -1.08 8.04
CA GLN A 37 12.25 0.00 7.37
C GLN A 37 12.13 -0.05 5.83
N LEU A 38 10.93 -0.41 5.35
CA LEU A 38 10.61 -0.40 3.92
C LEU A 38 10.23 1.01 3.46
N PHE A 39 10.17 1.21 2.15
CA PHE A 39 9.65 2.42 1.54
C PHE A 39 8.25 2.17 0.96
N LYS A 40 7.27 2.98 1.36
CA LYS A 40 5.90 2.87 0.84
C LYS A 40 5.72 3.66 -0.44
N ILE A 41 5.30 2.98 -1.50
CA ILE A 41 4.72 3.60 -2.68
C ILE A 41 3.21 3.47 -2.59
N SER A 42 2.52 4.59 -2.35
CA SER A 42 1.06 4.67 -2.41
C SER A 42 0.66 5.44 -3.66
N THR A 43 0.08 4.77 -4.65
CA THR A 43 -0.39 5.45 -5.87
C THR A 43 -1.43 6.51 -5.56
N GLY A 44 -2.30 6.29 -4.57
CA GLY A 44 -3.24 7.29 -4.13
C GLY A 44 -2.55 8.55 -3.58
N ASP A 45 -1.46 8.41 -2.84
CA ASP A 45 -0.73 9.56 -2.29
C ASP A 45 0.09 10.26 -3.39
N LEU A 46 0.69 9.50 -4.31
CA LEU A 46 1.37 10.07 -5.48
C LEU A 46 0.42 10.94 -6.32
N LEU A 47 -0.78 10.43 -6.61
CA LEU A 47 -1.79 11.17 -7.36
C LEU A 47 -2.29 12.41 -6.59
N ARG A 48 -2.57 12.29 -5.30
CA ARG A 48 -2.94 13.44 -4.46
C ARG A 48 -1.86 14.51 -4.39
N ASN A 49 -0.59 14.11 -4.36
CA ASN A 49 0.53 15.05 -4.41
C ASN A 49 0.59 15.76 -5.77
N GLU A 50 0.30 15.06 -6.87
CA GLU A 50 0.23 15.67 -8.20
C GLU A 50 -0.94 16.67 -8.31
N ILE A 51 -2.12 16.33 -7.76
CA ILE A 51 -3.27 17.23 -7.66
C ILE A 51 -2.90 18.52 -6.90
N LYS A 52 -2.21 18.39 -5.77
CA LYS A 52 -1.79 19.55 -4.95
C LYS A 52 -0.88 20.54 -5.67
N LYS A 53 -0.18 20.12 -6.73
CA LYS A 53 0.65 21.03 -7.55
C LYS A 53 -0.16 22.00 -8.42
N GLY A 54 -1.48 21.76 -8.58
CA GLY A 54 -2.39 22.62 -9.34
C GLY A 54 -2.14 22.69 -10.84
N THR A 55 -1.33 21.79 -11.39
CA THR A 55 -1.03 21.70 -12.83
C THR A 55 -2.26 21.26 -13.64
N LEU A 56 -2.23 21.44 -14.97
CA LEU A 56 -3.29 20.91 -15.85
C LEU A 56 -3.43 19.38 -15.72
N LEU A 57 -2.31 18.67 -15.55
CA LEU A 57 -2.31 17.24 -15.28
C LEU A 57 -2.95 16.94 -13.91
N GLY A 58 -2.62 17.71 -12.88
CA GLY A 58 -3.20 17.55 -11.54
C GLY A 58 -4.73 17.71 -11.55
N LYS A 59 -5.27 18.70 -12.26
CA LYS A 59 -6.72 18.90 -12.41
C LYS A 59 -7.40 17.71 -13.10
N LYS A 60 -6.83 17.20 -14.20
CA LYS A 60 -7.34 15.99 -14.87
C LYS A 60 -7.33 14.75 -13.97
N ILE A 61 -6.26 14.57 -13.21
CA ILE A 61 -6.16 13.48 -12.22
C ILE A 61 -7.23 13.63 -11.15
N GLU A 62 -7.51 14.84 -10.67
CA GLU A 62 -8.52 15.11 -9.65
C GLU A 62 -9.92 14.69 -10.10
N GLU A 63 -10.32 15.04 -11.31
CA GLU A 63 -11.61 14.63 -11.91
C GLU A 63 -11.74 13.10 -11.95
N ILE A 64 -10.70 12.38 -12.40
CA ILE A 64 -10.67 10.92 -12.46
C ILE A 64 -10.78 10.30 -11.07
N VAL A 65 -10.01 10.81 -10.09
CA VAL A 65 -10.01 10.31 -8.70
C VAL A 65 -11.37 10.52 -8.05
N ASN A 66 -11.98 11.69 -8.24
CA ASN A 66 -13.31 12.03 -7.69
C ASN A 66 -14.42 11.18 -8.31
N SER A 67 -14.28 10.78 -9.58
CA SER A 67 -15.23 9.87 -10.25
C SER A 67 -15.08 8.41 -9.82
N GLY A 68 -14.06 8.06 -9.03
CA GLY A 68 -13.79 6.69 -8.57
C GLY A 68 -13.22 5.74 -9.62
N THR A 69 -12.79 6.26 -10.77
CA THR A 69 -12.16 5.49 -11.85
C THR A 69 -10.64 5.43 -11.73
N LEU A 70 -9.98 4.63 -12.56
CA LEU A 70 -8.52 4.49 -12.54
C LEU A 70 -7.86 5.55 -13.45
N VAL A 71 -6.77 6.13 -12.98
CA VAL A 71 -5.89 6.96 -13.81
C VAL A 71 -5.14 6.08 -14.82
N SER A 72 -4.81 6.61 -15.99
CA SER A 72 -4.17 5.86 -17.07
C SER A 72 -2.86 5.20 -16.63
N ASP A 73 -2.61 4.00 -17.16
CA ASP A 73 -1.45 3.18 -16.80
C ASP A 73 -0.12 3.88 -17.11
N ASN A 74 -0.05 4.69 -18.17
CA ASN A 74 1.17 5.41 -18.55
C ASN A 74 1.61 6.38 -17.45
N ILE A 75 0.68 7.20 -16.93
CA ILE A 75 0.99 8.16 -15.86
C ILE A 75 1.47 7.43 -14.60
N ILE A 76 0.82 6.33 -14.24
CA ILE A 76 1.18 5.55 -13.06
C ILE A 76 2.53 4.87 -13.25
N ASN A 77 2.79 4.26 -14.41
CA ASN A 77 4.03 3.56 -14.69
C ASN A 77 5.24 4.52 -14.63
N ASP A 78 5.13 5.72 -15.21
CA ASP A 78 6.20 6.74 -15.15
C ASP A 78 6.54 7.15 -13.71
N LEU A 79 5.52 7.29 -12.85
CA LEU A 79 5.72 7.61 -11.43
C LEU A 79 6.40 6.46 -10.67
N ILE A 80 6.03 5.23 -10.97
CA ILE A 80 6.59 4.02 -10.34
C ILE A 80 8.04 3.80 -10.81
N GLU A 81 8.33 3.95 -12.10
CA GLU A 81 9.67 3.73 -12.65
C GLU A 81 10.70 4.67 -12.01
N LYS A 82 10.36 5.94 -11.80
CA LYS A 82 11.23 6.91 -11.11
C LYS A 82 11.67 6.45 -9.71
N ILE A 83 10.79 5.73 -9.01
CA ILE A 83 11.09 5.27 -7.65
C ILE A 83 11.82 3.92 -7.69
N VAL A 84 11.38 3.00 -8.53
CA VAL A 84 11.99 1.65 -8.64
C VAL A 84 13.43 1.71 -9.15
N SER A 85 13.76 2.69 -10.01
CA SER A 85 15.11 2.90 -10.54
C SER A 85 16.07 3.53 -9.53
N ASP A 86 15.58 4.13 -8.45
CA ASP A 86 16.42 4.70 -7.41
C ASP A 86 17.02 3.60 -6.51
N LYS A 87 18.34 3.45 -6.55
CA LYS A 87 19.09 2.45 -5.77
C LYS A 87 18.82 2.49 -4.26
N LYS A 88 18.41 3.65 -3.73
CA LYS A 88 18.05 3.82 -2.31
C LYS A 88 16.90 2.90 -1.88
N TYR A 89 16.00 2.57 -2.81
CA TYR A 89 14.79 1.80 -2.53
C TYR A 89 14.87 0.34 -3.02
N THR A 90 16.01 -0.08 -3.57
CA THR A 90 16.22 -1.42 -4.12
C THR A 90 15.82 -2.51 -3.13
N ASN A 91 14.89 -3.37 -3.52
CA ASN A 91 14.34 -4.46 -2.70
C ASN A 91 13.82 -4.02 -1.31
N LYS A 92 13.27 -2.80 -1.20
CA LYS A 92 12.75 -2.24 0.06
C LYS A 92 11.39 -1.57 -0.12
N ILE A 93 10.60 -2.00 -1.09
CA ILE A 93 9.38 -1.31 -1.48
C ILE A 93 8.14 -2.08 -1.04
N ILE A 94 7.18 -1.38 -0.43
CA ILE A 94 5.80 -1.84 -0.33
C ILE A 94 4.92 -1.05 -1.28
N PHE A 95 4.27 -1.75 -2.22
CA PHE A 95 3.34 -1.18 -3.19
C PHE A 95 1.92 -1.19 -2.59
N ASP A 96 1.41 -0.01 -2.24
CA ASP A 96 0.04 0.19 -1.75
C ASP A 96 -0.85 0.76 -2.86
N GLY A 97 -1.80 -0.06 -3.32
CA GLY A 97 -2.72 0.32 -4.39
C GLY A 97 -2.12 0.29 -5.80
N TYR A 98 -1.06 -0.46 -6.00
CA TYR A 98 -0.45 -0.79 -7.30
C TYR A 98 0.16 -2.20 -7.24
N PRO A 99 0.06 -3.00 -8.31
CA PRO A 99 -0.71 -2.76 -9.54
C PRO A 99 -2.23 -2.85 -9.31
N ARG A 100 -3.04 -2.31 -10.23
CA ARG A 100 -4.52 -2.35 -10.18
C ARG A 100 -5.16 -3.15 -11.30
N ASN A 101 -4.38 -3.58 -12.28
CA ASN A 101 -4.82 -4.48 -13.34
C ASN A 101 -3.65 -5.39 -13.76
N VAL A 102 -3.96 -6.44 -14.54
CA VAL A 102 -2.97 -7.45 -14.94
C VAL A 102 -1.86 -6.84 -15.83
N GLN A 103 -2.21 -5.84 -16.66
CA GLN A 103 -1.20 -5.17 -17.49
C GLN A 103 -0.17 -4.42 -16.64
N GLN A 104 -0.64 -3.67 -15.63
CA GLN A 104 0.26 -3.02 -14.66
C GLN A 104 1.15 -4.04 -13.92
N ALA A 105 0.62 -5.22 -13.56
CA ALA A 105 1.41 -6.26 -12.92
C ALA A 105 2.53 -6.79 -13.82
N LYS A 106 2.23 -7.00 -15.10
CA LYS A 106 3.25 -7.40 -16.09
C LYS A 106 4.31 -6.33 -16.26
N ASN A 107 3.90 -5.06 -16.38
CA ASN A 107 4.81 -3.92 -16.49
C ASN A 107 5.71 -3.80 -15.25
N LEU A 108 5.13 -3.93 -14.04
CA LEU A 108 5.89 -3.92 -12.79
C LEU A 108 6.93 -5.04 -12.74
N ASN A 109 6.56 -6.26 -13.12
CA ASN A 109 7.50 -7.39 -13.13
C ASN A 109 8.65 -7.17 -14.13
N THR A 110 8.37 -6.61 -15.31
CA THR A 110 9.39 -6.25 -16.30
C THR A 110 10.32 -5.17 -15.77
N LEU A 111 9.75 -4.15 -15.16
CA LEU A 111 10.52 -3.04 -14.56
C LEU A 111 11.42 -3.52 -13.42
N LEU A 112 10.88 -4.30 -12.49
CA LEU A 112 11.66 -4.85 -11.38
C LEU A 112 12.79 -5.75 -11.88
N LYS A 113 12.52 -6.60 -12.87
CA LYS A 113 13.54 -7.47 -13.48
C LYS A 113 14.66 -6.68 -14.14
N LYS A 114 14.35 -5.55 -14.80
CA LYS A 114 15.36 -4.63 -15.39
C LYS A 114 16.33 -4.09 -14.33
N HIS A 115 15.88 -3.98 -13.07
CA HIS A 115 16.66 -3.51 -11.93
C HIS A 115 17.09 -4.63 -10.98
N GLU A 116 17.11 -5.89 -11.42
CA GLU A 116 17.50 -7.07 -10.62
C GLU A 116 16.66 -7.24 -9.34
N GLN A 117 15.41 -6.80 -9.39
CA GLN A 117 14.45 -6.88 -8.30
C GLN A 117 13.29 -7.82 -8.65
N LYS A 118 12.55 -8.25 -7.64
CA LYS A 118 11.33 -9.05 -7.80
C LYS A 118 10.30 -8.72 -6.72
N ILE A 119 9.09 -9.23 -6.87
CA ILE A 119 8.09 -9.26 -5.79
C ILE A 119 8.33 -10.53 -4.96
N ASP A 120 8.39 -10.37 -3.66
CA ASP A 120 8.65 -11.46 -2.70
C ASP A 120 7.38 -11.88 -1.97
N LEU A 121 6.41 -10.98 -1.78
CA LEU A 121 5.18 -11.23 -1.04
C LEU A 121 4.03 -10.41 -1.59
N VAL A 122 2.88 -11.03 -1.69
CA VAL A 122 1.61 -10.37 -2.06
C VAL A 122 0.58 -10.63 -0.97
N ILE A 123 0.11 -9.59 -0.33
CA ILE A 123 -0.93 -9.64 0.71
C ILE A 123 -2.26 -9.19 0.09
N SER A 124 -3.32 -9.95 0.32
CA SER A 124 -4.70 -9.57 -0.02
C SER A 124 -5.54 -9.46 1.23
N LEU A 125 -6.05 -8.26 1.50
CA LEU A 125 -7.01 -7.99 2.58
C LEU A 125 -8.44 -8.19 2.06
N LYS A 126 -9.18 -9.13 2.66
CA LYS A 126 -10.59 -9.39 2.35
C LYS A 126 -11.48 -8.65 3.34
N VAL A 127 -12.41 -7.84 2.84
CA VAL A 127 -13.32 -7.02 3.66
C VAL A 127 -14.67 -6.93 2.96
N SER A 128 -15.77 -7.02 3.71
CA SER A 128 -17.14 -6.84 3.21
C SER A 128 -17.42 -5.40 2.75
N LEU A 129 -18.34 -5.26 1.79
CA LEU A 129 -18.69 -3.94 1.23
C LEU A 129 -19.25 -3.00 2.30
N ASP A 130 -20.10 -3.50 3.20
CA ASP A 130 -20.71 -2.69 4.27
C ASP A 130 -19.66 -2.10 5.20
N LEU A 131 -18.67 -2.92 5.59
CA LEU A 131 -17.55 -2.45 6.41
C LEU A 131 -16.65 -1.46 5.67
N ILE A 132 -16.48 -1.66 4.36
CA ILE A 132 -15.74 -0.72 3.49
C ILE A 132 -16.42 0.65 3.47
N ILE A 133 -17.73 0.70 3.25
CA ILE A 133 -18.50 1.94 3.23
C ILE A 133 -18.34 2.65 4.57
N LYS A 134 -18.57 1.96 5.69
CA LYS A 134 -18.41 2.50 7.04
C LYS A 134 -16.99 3.04 7.30
N ARG A 135 -15.96 2.32 6.83
CA ARG A 135 -14.57 2.76 6.96
C ARG A 135 -14.24 3.98 6.12
N ILE A 136 -14.76 4.06 4.90
CA ILE A 136 -14.51 5.20 4.00
C ILE A 136 -15.21 6.45 4.52
N THR A 137 -16.49 6.36 4.86
CA THR A 137 -17.28 7.51 5.34
C THR A 137 -16.82 8.01 6.71
N GLY A 138 -16.29 7.16 7.57
CA GLY A 138 -15.72 7.53 8.87
C GLY A 138 -14.25 7.97 8.82
N ARG A 139 -13.61 8.04 7.64
CA ARG A 139 -12.19 8.37 7.53
C ARG A 139 -11.91 9.85 7.73
N LEU A 140 -10.89 10.14 8.54
CA LEU A 140 -10.33 11.46 8.77
C LEU A 140 -8.83 11.45 8.50
N VAL A 141 -8.31 12.46 7.84
CA VAL A 141 -6.89 12.59 7.50
C VAL A 141 -6.35 13.90 8.01
N CYS A 142 -5.22 13.86 8.68
CA CYS A 142 -4.54 15.07 9.12
C CYS A 142 -3.96 15.83 7.92
N SER A 143 -4.29 17.12 7.84
CA SER A 143 -3.86 17.99 6.75
C SER A 143 -2.34 18.18 6.69
N LYS A 144 -1.64 18.06 7.82
CA LYS A 144 -0.20 18.31 7.96
C LYS A 144 0.64 17.04 7.81
N CYS A 145 0.39 16.03 8.66
CA CYS A 145 1.23 14.82 8.69
C CYS A 145 0.68 13.64 7.87
N GLY A 146 -0.56 13.74 7.35
CA GLY A 146 -1.18 12.67 6.56
C GLY A 146 -1.69 11.48 7.38
N ASN A 147 -1.52 11.46 8.69
CA ASN A 147 -2.04 10.39 9.55
C ASN A 147 -3.54 10.20 9.32
N THR A 148 -3.95 8.93 9.27
CA THR A 148 -5.34 8.57 9.02
C THR A 148 -5.98 8.01 10.28
N PHE A 149 -7.13 8.54 10.62
CA PHE A 149 -8.02 8.12 11.70
C PHE A 149 -9.35 7.63 11.13
N ASN A 150 -10.16 7.04 11.99
CA ASN A 150 -11.50 6.63 11.64
C ASN A 150 -12.42 6.81 12.86
N GLU A 151 -13.56 7.47 12.68
CA GLU A 151 -14.50 7.77 13.75
C GLU A 151 -14.99 6.53 14.49
N PHE A 152 -15.06 5.37 13.81
CA PHE A 152 -15.63 4.14 14.36
C PHE A 152 -14.59 3.12 14.81
N PHE A 153 -13.39 3.09 14.18
CA PHE A 153 -12.43 1.99 14.34
C PHE A 153 -11.07 2.41 14.90
N ASN A 154 -10.72 3.67 14.73
CA ASN A 154 -9.47 4.27 15.23
C ASN A 154 -9.73 5.76 15.43
N PRO A 155 -10.48 6.15 16.48
CA PRO A 155 -10.89 7.52 16.69
C PRO A 155 -9.67 8.45 16.87
N PRO A 156 -9.80 9.70 16.41
CA PRO A 156 -8.76 10.68 16.62
C PRO A 156 -8.64 11.07 18.10
N PRO A 157 -7.52 11.74 18.49
CA PRO A 157 -7.41 12.33 19.82
C PRO A 157 -8.58 13.26 20.14
N PRO A 158 -8.96 13.42 21.43
CA PRO A 158 -10.14 14.19 21.84
C PRO A 158 -10.19 15.63 21.32
N ASN A 159 -9.03 16.25 21.13
CA ASN A 159 -8.91 17.62 20.60
C ASN A 159 -8.91 17.68 19.06
N LEU A 160 -9.21 16.58 18.37
CA LEU A 160 -9.22 16.46 16.90
C LEU A 160 -7.90 16.90 16.22
N THR A 161 -6.80 16.89 16.95
CA THR A 161 -5.47 17.20 16.43
C THR A 161 -4.55 16.00 16.64
N CYS A 162 -3.75 15.65 15.63
CA CYS A 162 -2.77 14.57 15.74
C CYS A 162 -1.33 15.08 15.80
N CYS A 163 -1.13 16.36 15.48
CA CYS A 163 0.16 17.05 15.54
C CYS A 163 -0.08 18.56 15.62
N LYS A 164 0.95 19.31 16.00
CA LYS A 164 0.87 20.78 16.08
C LYS A 164 0.41 21.36 14.74
N ASP A 165 -0.60 22.21 14.75
CA ASP A 165 -1.20 22.88 13.59
C ASP A 165 -1.84 21.95 12.54
N GLY A 166 -2.05 20.68 12.88
CA GLY A 166 -2.75 19.72 12.01
C GLY A 166 -4.26 19.75 12.25
N THR A 167 -5.05 19.83 11.18
CA THR A 167 -6.52 19.70 11.21
C THR A 167 -6.94 18.39 10.57
N LEU A 168 -7.98 17.76 11.11
CA LEU A 168 -8.54 16.53 10.54
C LEU A 168 -9.60 16.87 9.51
N LYS A 169 -9.47 16.33 8.31
CA LYS A 169 -10.40 16.55 7.20
C LYS A 169 -10.81 15.24 6.55
N ARG A 170 -12.04 15.18 6.03
CA ARG A 170 -12.45 14.10 5.12
C ARG A 170 -11.83 14.35 3.75
N ARG A 171 -11.57 13.27 3.00
CA ARG A 171 -11.19 13.38 1.59
C ARG A 171 -12.44 13.72 0.76
N SER A 172 -12.28 14.40 -0.36
CA SER A 172 -13.38 14.73 -1.29
C SER A 172 -14.06 13.49 -1.87
N ASP A 173 -13.31 12.38 -2.00
CA ASP A 173 -13.75 11.10 -2.52
C ASP A 173 -14.30 10.14 -1.43
N ASP A 174 -14.48 10.59 -0.18
CA ASP A 174 -14.96 9.77 0.94
C ASP A 174 -16.47 9.91 1.17
N ASN A 175 -17.26 9.48 0.19
CA ASN A 175 -18.71 9.36 0.25
C ASN A 175 -19.18 7.97 -0.18
N VAL A 176 -20.44 7.64 0.09
CA VAL A 176 -21.01 6.31 -0.14
C VAL A 176 -21.02 5.94 -1.62
N GLU A 177 -21.39 6.88 -2.50
CA GLU A 177 -21.49 6.66 -3.93
C GLU A 177 -20.12 6.35 -4.55
N THR A 178 -19.14 7.21 -4.28
CA THR A 178 -17.75 7.00 -4.73
C THR A 178 -17.16 5.73 -4.14
N ALA A 179 -17.48 5.38 -2.89
CA ALA A 179 -17.02 4.14 -2.27
C ALA A 179 -17.54 2.91 -2.99
N LYS A 180 -18.84 2.87 -3.36
CA LYS A 180 -19.44 1.79 -4.15
C LYS A 180 -18.78 1.68 -5.51
N LYS A 181 -18.66 2.78 -6.25
CA LYS A 181 -18.03 2.80 -7.57
C LYS A 181 -16.57 2.33 -7.54
N ARG A 182 -15.79 2.75 -6.53
CA ARG A 182 -14.42 2.28 -6.33
C ARG A 182 -14.35 0.79 -5.97
N TYR A 183 -15.36 0.28 -5.27
CA TYR A 183 -15.44 -1.15 -4.98
C TYR A 183 -15.75 -1.95 -6.27
N GLU A 184 -16.68 -1.51 -7.09
CA GLU A 184 -16.97 -2.10 -8.40
C GLU A 184 -15.73 -2.07 -9.32
N THR A 185 -15.02 -0.95 -9.35
CA THR A 185 -13.76 -0.83 -10.10
C THR A 185 -12.71 -1.83 -9.60
N TYR A 186 -12.63 -2.05 -8.27
CA TYR A 186 -11.74 -3.06 -7.69
C TYR A 186 -12.15 -4.48 -8.10
N GLU A 187 -13.42 -4.85 -8.01
CA GLU A 187 -13.91 -6.18 -8.39
C GLU A 187 -13.60 -6.48 -9.87
N ASN A 188 -13.85 -5.52 -10.75
CA ASN A 188 -13.70 -5.70 -12.19
C ASN A 188 -12.23 -5.66 -12.66
N SER A 189 -11.41 -4.77 -12.12
CA SER A 189 -10.07 -4.50 -12.64
C SER A 189 -8.95 -5.10 -11.79
N THR A 190 -9.11 -5.11 -10.46
CA THR A 190 -8.03 -5.46 -9.53
C THR A 190 -8.15 -6.88 -8.99
N LYS A 191 -9.36 -7.34 -8.74
CA LYS A 191 -9.59 -8.72 -8.24
C LYS A 191 -8.99 -9.81 -9.14
N PRO A 192 -8.99 -9.71 -10.50
CA PRO A 192 -8.32 -10.66 -11.37
C PRO A 192 -6.81 -10.84 -11.09
N LEU A 193 -6.16 -9.83 -10.48
CA LEU A 193 -4.77 -9.95 -10.03
C LEU A 193 -4.54 -11.01 -8.96
N LEU A 194 -5.57 -11.30 -8.16
CA LEU A 194 -5.47 -12.34 -7.11
C LEU A 194 -5.21 -13.70 -7.74
N GLU A 195 -5.86 -14.00 -8.88
CA GLU A 195 -5.60 -15.23 -9.63
C GLU A 195 -4.19 -15.22 -10.24
N TYR A 196 -3.79 -14.09 -10.84
CA TYR A 196 -2.46 -13.91 -11.42
C TYR A 196 -1.35 -14.20 -10.41
N TYR A 197 -1.44 -13.65 -9.19
CA TYR A 197 -0.44 -13.85 -8.15
C TYR A 197 -0.61 -15.16 -7.36
N SER A 198 -1.79 -15.77 -7.37
CA SER A 198 -2.02 -17.09 -6.79
C SER A 198 -1.20 -18.17 -7.53
N LYS A 199 -1.12 -18.08 -8.86
CA LYS A 199 -0.34 -18.98 -9.71
C LYS A 199 1.16 -18.93 -9.42
N SER A 200 1.66 -17.81 -8.90
CA SER A 200 3.07 -17.66 -8.51
C SER A 200 3.39 -18.12 -7.08
N GLY A 201 2.39 -18.52 -6.29
CA GLY A 201 2.56 -18.91 -4.88
C GLY A 201 2.83 -17.75 -3.91
N LEU A 202 2.92 -16.51 -4.40
CA LEU A 202 3.27 -15.33 -3.60
C LEU A 202 2.09 -14.78 -2.80
N LEU A 203 0.84 -15.11 -3.17
CA LEU A 203 -0.37 -14.54 -2.60
C LEU A 203 -0.68 -15.13 -1.22
N LYS A 204 -0.90 -14.24 -0.23
CA LYS A 204 -1.41 -14.57 1.11
C LYS A 204 -2.69 -13.78 1.38
N ASN A 205 -3.79 -14.48 1.63
CA ASN A 205 -5.08 -13.88 1.96
C ASN A 205 -5.23 -13.68 3.47
N ILE A 206 -5.68 -12.50 3.88
CA ILE A 206 -5.90 -12.14 5.29
C ILE A 206 -7.28 -11.49 5.43
N GLY A 207 -8.05 -11.87 6.45
CA GLY A 207 -9.28 -11.17 6.81
C GLY A 207 -8.96 -9.77 7.31
N GLY A 208 -9.42 -8.75 6.59
CA GLY A 208 -9.21 -7.34 6.92
C GLY A 208 -10.25 -6.78 7.91
N GLU A 209 -11.12 -7.63 8.47
CA GLU A 209 -12.14 -7.25 9.44
C GLU A 209 -11.64 -7.33 10.89
N ASN A 210 -10.54 -8.05 11.11
CA ASN A 210 -9.89 -8.20 12.42
C ASN A 210 -9.30 -6.87 12.92
N LYS A 211 -8.87 -6.87 14.19
CA LYS A 211 -8.16 -5.72 14.79
C LYS A 211 -6.87 -5.40 14.01
N ILE A 212 -6.51 -4.13 13.98
CA ILE A 212 -5.33 -3.63 13.24
C ILE A 212 -4.06 -4.41 13.61
N GLU A 213 -3.86 -4.68 14.91
CA GLU A 213 -2.71 -5.38 15.46
C GLU A 213 -2.67 -6.86 15.05
N GLU A 214 -3.80 -7.52 15.01
CA GLU A 214 -3.92 -8.93 14.59
C GLU A 214 -3.57 -9.10 13.12
N ILE A 215 -4.06 -8.19 12.27
CA ILE A 215 -3.71 -8.18 10.84
C ILE A 215 -2.21 -7.94 10.67
N ALA A 216 -1.66 -6.95 11.38
CA ALA A 216 -0.24 -6.64 11.35
C ALA A 216 0.63 -7.81 11.81
N ALA A 217 0.21 -8.53 12.86
CA ALA A 217 0.91 -9.73 13.35
C ALA A 217 0.91 -10.87 12.32
N LYS A 218 -0.21 -11.11 11.63
CA LYS A 218 -0.29 -12.10 10.54
C LYS A 218 0.63 -11.74 9.38
N ILE A 219 0.64 -10.48 8.96
CA ILE A 219 1.54 -10.01 7.89
C ILE A 219 3.00 -10.19 8.32
N ALA A 220 3.35 -9.79 9.55
CA ALA A 220 4.69 -9.96 10.10
C ALA A 220 5.13 -11.43 10.12
N GLY A 221 4.22 -12.36 10.42
CA GLY A 221 4.48 -13.79 10.35
C GLY A 221 4.92 -14.24 8.95
N PHE A 222 4.23 -13.80 7.90
CA PHE A 222 4.63 -14.11 6.51
C PHE A 222 5.97 -13.48 6.13
N ILE A 223 6.22 -12.24 6.52
CA ILE A 223 7.50 -11.56 6.28
C ILE A 223 8.65 -12.32 6.94
N ASN A 224 8.51 -12.67 8.21
CA ASN A 224 9.53 -13.39 8.96
C ASN A 224 9.82 -14.79 8.38
N LEU A 225 8.81 -15.48 7.88
CA LEU A 225 9.00 -16.76 7.18
C LEU A 225 9.87 -16.60 5.94
N ILE A 226 9.60 -15.59 5.11
CA ILE A 226 10.38 -15.31 3.89
C ILE A 226 11.82 -14.95 4.27
N GLN A 227 12.02 -14.12 5.26
CA GLN A 227 13.35 -13.73 5.73
C GLN A 227 14.11 -14.92 6.32
N GLY A 228 13.47 -15.77 7.10
CA GLY A 228 14.06 -17.01 7.64
C GLY A 228 14.47 -17.99 6.54
N TRP A 229 13.74 -18.05 5.43
CA TRP A 229 14.11 -18.85 4.25
C TRP A 229 15.32 -18.27 3.51
N LEU A 230 15.38 -16.95 3.33
CA LEU A 230 16.52 -16.27 2.69
C LEU A 230 17.82 -16.49 3.46
N TRP A 231 17.77 -16.53 4.78
CA TRP A 231 18.94 -16.86 5.62
C TRP A 231 19.42 -18.29 5.46
N LYS A 232 18.52 -19.26 5.28
CA LYS A 232 18.88 -20.68 5.07
C LYS A 232 19.51 -20.95 3.70
N ILE A 233 19.10 -20.18 2.67
CA ILE A 233 19.54 -20.41 1.27
C ILE A 233 20.82 -19.64 0.94
N CYS A 234 21.09 -18.50 1.57
CA CYS A 234 22.24 -17.66 1.23
C CYS A 234 22.84 -16.94 2.45
N PRO A 235 23.53 -17.66 3.38
CA PRO A 235 24.10 -17.05 4.59
C PRO A 235 25.22 -16.03 4.32
N TYR A 236 25.78 -15.98 3.10
CA TYR A 236 26.97 -15.20 2.78
C TYR A 236 26.81 -14.10 1.72
N LYS A 237 25.64 -13.93 1.10
CA LYS A 237 25.47 -12.98 -0.04
C LYS A 237 25.30 -11.51 0.35
N TYR A 238 25.24 -11.20 1.65
CA TYR A 238 24.90 -9.84 2.14
C TYR A 238 25.81 -9.35 3.28
N VAL A 239 27.02 -9.86 3.33
CA VAL A 239 28.08 -9.35 4.24
C VAL A 239 29.14 -8.70 3.36
N ASN A 240 28.86 -7.45 2.96
CA ASN A 240 29.86 -6.44 2.60
C ASN A 240 29.25 -5.06 2.78
#